data_0bd2826e5f155a0de6eba45c353c92f1
#
_entry.id   0bd2826e5f155a0de6eba45c353c92f1
#
_cell.length_a   1.000
_cell.length_b   1.000
_cell.length_c   1.000
_cell.angle_alpha   90.00
_cell.angle_beta   90.00
_cell.angle_gamma   90.00
#
_symmetry.space_group_name_H-M   'P 1'
#
loop_
_entity.id
_entity.type
_entity.pdbx_description
1 polymer ?
#
loop_
_entity_poly.entity_id
_entity_poly.type
_entity_poly.pdbx_seq_one_letter_code
_entity_poly.pdbx_strand_id
1 'polypeptide(L)'
;MMIETLITASPELFREMSREEMMDFMTRSYTFVAERVGEDNIVSAVIHLDEKTPHMHLCFVPLTKDHRLCAKEILGNRTHLSKYWQDGFFEYMHEQYSQLERGEPAAETKRKHIPVWLYKKGEHLDRMYGQVKEILDNIGMLNAKGKSKEALELLRQWSKEGEYFSSKIK
;
A
#
# COMPACT_ATOMS: atom_id res chain seq x y z
N MET A 1 -19.40 15.56 -6.86
CA MET A 1 -18.29 14.62 -7.14
C MET A 1 -17.16 14.99 -6.20
N MET A 2 -16.60 14.02 -5.50
CA MET A 2 -15.46 14.17 -4.59
C MET A 2 -14.39 13.17 -5.03
N ILE A 3 -13.12 13.51 -4.90
CA ILE A 3 -11.98 12.66 -5.18
C ILE A 3 -11.31 12.36 -3.86
N GLU A 4 -11.03 11.10 -3.63
CA GLU A 4 -10.20 10.62 -2.54
C GLU A 4 -8.83 10.24 -3.08
N THR A 5 -7.79 10.69 -2.39
CA THR A 5 -6.41 10.27 -2.63
C THR A 5 -5.85 9.61 -1.39
N LEU A 6 -5.15 8.48 -1.58
CA LEU A 6 -4.42 7.79 -0.53
C LEU A 6 -2.94 8.17 -0.65
N ILE A 7 -2.39 8.71 0.43
CA ILE A 7 -1.00 9.11 0.52
C ILE A 7 -0.28 8.24 1.55
N THR A 8 0.78 7.60 1.13
CA THR A 8 1.60 6.71 1.95
C THR A 8 3.02 6.59 1.38
N ALA A 9 3.90 5.94 2.11
CA ALA A 9 5.22 5.53 1.65
C ALA A 9 5.48 4.06 2.03
N SER A 10 6.69 3.56 1.76
CA SER A 10 7.05 2.20 2.12
C SER A 10 7.03 2.00 3.65
N PRO A 11 6.66 0.81 4.14
CA PRO A 11 6.71 0.51 5.57
C PRO A 11 8.12 0.65 6.16
N GLU A 12 9.14 0.45 5.33
CA GLU A 12 10.55 0.58 5.71
C GLU A 12 10.88 2.01 6.11
N LEU A 13 10.46 2.99 5.30
CA LEU A 13 10.66 4.41 5.59
C LEU A 13 10.00 4.80 6.91
N PHE A 14 8.75 4.42 7.14
CA PHE A 14 8.03 4.76 8.35
C PHE A 14 8.55 4.08 9.62
N ARG A 15 9.22 2.92 9.53
CA ARG A 15 9.84 2.27 10.69
C ARG A 15 11.01 3.06 11.27
N GLU A 16 11.69 3.83 10.44
CA GLU A 16 12.83 4.66 10.85
C GLU A 16 12.41 6.03 11.38
N MET A 17 11.14 6.42 11.21
CA MET A 17 10.59 7.70 11.60
C MET A 17 10.00 7.66 13.02
N SER A 18 10.24 8.73 13.78
CA SER A 18 9.47 9.05 14.97
C SER A 18 8.04 9.42 14.63
N ARG A 19 7.15 9.45 15.65
CA ARG A 19 5.78 9.91 15.43
C ARG A 19 5.71 11.35 14.94
N GLU A 20 6.60 12.21 15.38
CA GLU A 20 6.67 13.61 14.95
C GLU A 20 7.07 13.72 13.48
N GLU A 21 8.09 12.97 13.07
CA GLU A 21 8.51 12.92 11.66
C GLU A 21 7.43 12.35 10.74
N MET A 22 6.67 11.32 11.19
CA MET A 22 5.52 10.83 10.44
C MET A 22 4.44 11.90 10.26
N MET A 23 4.15 12.68 11.31
CA MET A 23 3.17 13.78 11.23
C MET A 23 3.66 14.89 10.33
N ASP A 24 4.94 15.22 10.36
CA ASP A 24 5.54 16.20 9.45
C ASP A 24 5.47 15.72 7.99
N PHE A 25 5.79 14.45 7.74
CA PHE A 25 5.61 13.82 6.42
C PHE A 25 4.18 13.96 5.91
N MET A 26 3.19 13.68 6.75
CA MET A 26 1.76 13.79 6.37
C MET A 26 1.34 15.24 6.16
N THR A 27 1.82 16.16 7.00
CA THR A 27 1.55 17.60 6.86
C THR A 27 2.13 18.17 5.57
N ARG A 28 3.37 17.81 5.26
CA ARG A 28 4.02 18.20 4.01
C ARG A 28 3.30 17.61 2.80
N SER A 29 2.85 16.35 2.90
CA SER A 29 2.03 15.71 1.86
C SER A 29 0.69 16.42 1.63
N TYR A 30 0.05 16.84 2.71
CA TYR A 30 -1.17 17.66 2.63
C TYR A 30 -0.91 18.98 1.88
N THR A 31 0.16 19.70 2.25
CA THR A 31 0.55 20.96 1.62
C THR A 31 0.75 20.80 0.11
N PHE A 32 1.44 19.74 -0.31
CA PHE A 32 1.63 19.42 -1.72
C PHE A 32 0.31 19.33 -2.49
N VAL A 33 -0.70 18.68 -1.92
CA VAL A 33 -2.02 18.54 -2.55
C VAL A 33 -2.78 19.86 -2.49
N ALA A 34 -2.77 20.54 -1.34
CA ALA A 34 -3.48 21.81 -1.12
C ALA A 34 -3.05 22.90 -2.11
N GLU A 35 -1.75 23.03 -2.37
CA GLU A 35 -1.21 23.96 -3.37
C GLU A 35 -1.71 23.71 -4.79
N ARG A 36 -2.06 22.45 -5.11
CA ARG A 36 -2.50 22.04 -6.45
C ARG A 36 -3.99 22.08 -6.67
N VAL A 37 -4.76 21.78 -5.63
CA VAL A 37 -6.23 21.69 -5.74
C VAL A 37 -6.92 22.93 -5.16
N GLY A 38 -6.21 23.75 -4.38
CA GLY A 38 -6.77 24.82 -3.56
C GLY A 38 -7.21 24.28 -2.19
N GLU A 39 -6.76 24.90 -1.10
CA GLU A 39 -7.06 24.48 0.26
C GLU A 39 -8.57 24.47 0.55
N ASP A 40 -9.30 25.47 0.07
CA ASP A 40 -10.76 25.59 0.22
C ASP A 40 -11.54 24.45 -0.45
N ASN A 41 -10.91 23.71 -1.35
CA ASN A 41 -11.49 22.56 -2.02
C ASN A 41 -11.30 21.25 -1.25
N ILE A 42 -10.46 21.24 -0.20
CA ILE A 42 -10.23 20.06 0.63
C ILE A 42 -11.37 19.90 1.63
N VAL A 43 -12.00 18.73 1.59
CA VAL A 43 -13.14 18.39 2.46
C VAL A 43 -12.67 17.74 3.76
N SER A 44 -11.66 16.88 3.67
CA SER A 44 -11.11 16.17 4.83
C SER A 44 -9.71 15.64 4.54
N ALA A 45 -8.90 15.54 5.58
CA ALA A 45 -7.63 14.81 5.59
C ALA A 45 -7.55 14.02 6.89
N VAL A 46 -7.58 12.70 6.80
CA VAL A 46 -7.56 11.78 7.96
C VAL A 46 -6.31 10.93 7.90
N ILE A 47 -5.52 10.95 8.97
CA ILE A 47 -4.27 10.20 9.09
C ILE A 47 -4.52 8.97 9.96
N HIS A 48 -4.16 7.79 9.45
CA HIS A 48 -4.19 6.52 10.15
C HIS A 48 -2.77 6.13 10.53
N LEU A 49 -2.49 6.10 11.84
CA LEU A 49 -1.20 5.67 12.42
C LEU A 49 -1.30 4.36 13.18
N ASP A 50 -2.49 3.81 13.30
CA ASP A 50 -2.84 2.59 14.04
C ASP A 50 -2.86 1.33 13.15
N GLU A 51 -2.73 1.51 11.84
CA GLU A 51 -2.64 0.41 10.88
C GLU A 51 -1.18 0.00 10.59
N LYS A 52 -1.01 -1.10 9.85
CA LYS A 52 0.31 -1.68 9.52
C LYS A 52 1.26 -0.68 8.85
N THR A 53 0.71 0.22 8.05
CA THR A 53 1.47 1.26 7.35
C THR A 53 0.77 2.60 7.53
N PRO A 54 1.42 3.64 8.06
CA PRO A 54 0.88 4.98 8.16
C PRO A 54 0.41 5.50 6.80
N HIS A 55 -0.77 6.09 6.76
CA HIS A 55 -1.33 6.65 5.53
C HIS A 55 -2.33 7.75 5.82
N MET A 56 -2.56 8.59 4.82
CA MET A 56 -3.55 9.66 4.87
C MET A 56 -4.60 9.48 3.77
N HIS A 57 -5.86 9.54 4.15
CA HIS A 57 -6.99 9.71 3.25
C HIS A 57 -7.29 11.20 3.12
N LEU A 58 -7.07 11.78 1.94
CA LEU A 58 -7.38 13.16 1.66
C LEU A 58 -8.47 13.23 0.60
N CYS A 59 -9.56 13.93 0.94
CA CYS A 59 -10.72 14.10 0.07
C CYS A 59 -10.84 15.54 -0.36
N PHE A 60 -11.04 15.80 -1.65
CA PHE A 60 -11.24 17.13 -2.19
C PHE A 60 -12.29 17.17 -3.29
N VAL A 61 -12.86 18.36 -3.51
CA VAL A 61 -13.77 18.61 -4.63
C VAL A 61 -12.97 19.19 -5.78
N PRO A 62 -12.96 18.60 -6.99
CA PRO A 62 -12.16 19.07 -8.12
C PRO A 62 -12.81 20.29 -8.80
N LEU A 63 -12.68 21.45 -8.16
CA LEU A 63 -13.15 22.73 -8.69
C LEU A 63 -12.03 23.41 -9.48
N THR A 64 -12.34 23.84 -10.67
CA THR A 64 -11.48 24.68 -11.49
C THR A 64 -11.49 26.14 -10.98
N LYS A 65 -10.57 26.98 -11.47
CA LYS A 65 -10.50 28.39 -11.07
C LYS A 65 -11.77 29.19 -11.36
N ASP A 66 -12.57 28.77 -12.34
CA ASP A 66 -13.87 29.29 -12.69
C ASP A 66 -15.04 28.53 -12.02
N HIS A 67 -14.76 27.82 -10.93
CA HIS A 67 -15.72 27.11 -10.08
C HIS A 67 -16.55 26.03 -10.79
N ARG A 68 -16.02 25.40 -11.83
CA ARG A 68 -16.64 24.24 -12.49
C ARG A 68 -16.12 22.94 -11.87
N LEU A 69 -16.99 21.96 -11.70
CA LEU A 69 -16.60 20.59 -11.34
C LEU A 69 -15.96 19.88 -12.53
N CYS A 70 -14.63 19.73 -12.52
CA CYS A 70 -13.91 19.09 -13.62
C CYS A 70 -12.67 18.33 -13.14
N ALA A 71 -12.84 17.06 -12.76
CA ALA A 71 -11.73 16.21 -12.35
C ALA A 71 -10.65 16.07 -13.43
N LYS A 72 -11.04 16.02 -14.71
CA LYS A 72 -10.10 15.91 -15.83
C LYS A 72 -9.18 17.12 -15.97
N GLU A 73 -9.67 18.30 -15.65
CA GLU A 73 -8.87 19.54 -15.72
C GLU A 73 -7.89 19.62 -14.54
N ILE A 74 -8.31 19.17 -13.35
CA ILE A 74 -7.46 19.16 -12.15
C ILE A 74 -6.42 18.01 -12.20
N LEU A 75 -6.85 16.79 -12.50
CA LEU A 75 -5.96 15.62 -12.47
C LEU A 75 -5.22 15.40 -13.79
N GLY A 76 -5.76 15.92 -14.90
CA GLY A 76 -5.23 15.69 -16.23
C GLY A 76 -5.47 14.25 -16.76
N ASN A 77 -4.66 13.86 -17.70
CA ASN A 77 -4.65 12.51 -18.25
C ASN A 77 -3.68 11.58 -17.47
N ARG A 78 -3.59 10.32 -17.87
CA ARG A 78 -2.72 9.32 -17.22
C ARG A 78 -1.25 9.75 -17.15
N THR A 79 -0.74 10.40 -18.18
CA THR A 79 0.64 10.90 -18.22
C THR A 79 0.83 12.05 -17.23
N HIS A 80 -0.15 12.94 -17.12
CA HIS A 80 -0.14 14.04 -16.16
C HIS A 80 -0.24 13.52 -14.73
N LEU A 81 -1.07 12.49 -14.46
CA LEU A 81 -1.12 11.83 -13.15
C LEU A 81 0.24 11.23 -12.77
N SER A 82 0.96 10.61 -13.71
CA SER A 82 2.27 10.04 -13.41
C SER A 82 3.33 11.13 -13.19
N LYS A 83 3.45 12.08 -14.10
CA LYS A 83 4.53 13.09 -14.08
C LYS A 83 4.28 14.23 -13.11
N TYR A 84 3.12 14.87 -13.19
CA TYR A 84 2.83 16.05 -12.39
C TYR A 84 2.45 15.70 -10.94
N TRP A 85 1.67 14.64 -10.75
CA TRP A 85 1.25 14.24 -9.41
C TRP A 85 2.24 13.31 -8.73
N GLN A 86 2.57 12.17 -9.34
CA GLN A 86 3.42 11.18 -8.66
C GLN A 86 4.90 11.55 -8.68
N ASP A 87 5.47 11.94 -9.82
CA ASP A 87 6.87 12.35 -9.89
C ASP A 87 7.07 13.68 -9.14
N GLY A 88 6.17 14.65 -9.33
CA GLY A 88 6.23 15.92 -8.60
C GLY A 88 6.05 15.77 -7.09
N PHE A 89 5.22 14.82 -6.64
CA PHE A 89 5.12 14.48 -5.22
C PHE A 89 6.43 13.88 -4.70
N PHE A 90 7.01 12.94 -5.45
CA PHE A 90 8.28 12.35 -5.08
C PHE A 90 9.39 13.43 -4.98
N GLU A 91 9.55 14.27 -5.98
CA GLU A 91 10.55 15.34 -5.98
C GLU A 91 10.37 16.28 -4.77
N TYR A 92 9.15 16.74 -4.53
CA TYR A 92 8.81 17.63 -3.41
C TYR A 92 9.10 16.99 -2.03
N MET A 93 8.79 15.71 -1.86
CA MET A 93 9.02 14.99 -0.61
C MET A 93 10.48 14.59 -0.44
N HIS A 94 11.16 14.22 -1.54
CA HIS A 94 12.56 13.76 -1.52
C HIS A 94 13.55 14.86 -1.09
N GLU A 95 13.19 16.12 -1.28
CA GLU A 95 14.00 17.25 -0.76
C GLU A 95 14.25 17.16 0.75
N GLN A 96 13.28 16.66 1.51
CA GLN A 96 13.38 16.52 2.96
C GLN A 96 13.62 15.06 3.40
N TYR A 97 13.07 14.11 2.65
CA TYR A 97 13.14 12.69 2.97
C TYR A 97 13.95 11.96 1.88
N SER A 98 15.27 12.09 1.94
CA SER A 98 16.18 11.54 0.92
C SER A 98 16.16 10.01 0.81
N GLN A 99 15.65 9.30 1.85
CA GLN A 99 15.45 7.85 1.84
C GLN A 99 14.15 7.45 1.13
N LEU A 100 13.28 8.42 0.75
CA LEU A 100 12.07 8.11 0.00
C LEU A 100 12.44 7.60 -1.38
N GLU A 101 11.95 6.44 -1.74
CA GLU A 101 12.13 5.85 -3.06
C GLU A 101 10.90 6.09 -3.94
N ARG A 102 11.14 6.44 -5.19
CA ARG A 102 10.08 6.52 -6.20
C ARG A 102 9.66 5.12 -6.61
N GLY A 103 8.41 4.78 -6.37
CA GLY A 103 7.86 3.51 -6.86
C GLY A 103 7.92 3.41 -8.39
N GLU A 104 8.08 2.20 -8.90
CA GLU A 104 8.16 1.93 -10.35
C GLU A 104 6.88 2.37 -11.07
N PRO A 105 6.99 3.13 -12.17
CA PRO A 105 5.83 3.54 -12.96
C PRO A 105 5.05 2.34 -13.48
N ALA A 106 3.73 2.36 -13.33
CA ALA A 106 2.86 1.27 -13.79
C ALA A 106 2.97 0.99 -15.31
N ALA A 107 3.41 1.99 -16.10
CA ALA A 107 3.66 1.84 -17.52
C ALA A 107 4.89 0.94 -17.82
N GLU A 108 5.90 0.95 -16.94
CA GLU A 108 7.13 0.18 -17.07
C GLU A 108 6.97 -1.24 -16.55
N THR A 109 6.29 -1.40 -15.41
CA THR A 109 6.12 -2.70 -14.78
C THR A 109 5.15 -3.62 -15.52
N LYS A 110 4.22 -3.08 -16.32
CA LYS A 110 3.13 -3.81 -16.99
C LYS A 110 2.36 -4.74 -16.04
N ARG A 111 2.48 -4.50 -14.72
CA ARG A 111 1.82 -5.32 -13.70
C ARG A 111 0.30 -5.19 -13.84
N LYS A 112 -0.37 -6.34 -13.89
CA LYS A 112 -1.84 -6.37 -13.83
C LYS A 112 -2.29 -6.12 -12.40
N HIS A 113 -3.39 -5.40 -12.25
CA HIS A 113 -4.02 -5.23 -10.93
C HIS A 113 -4.40 -6.61 -10.37
N ILE A 114 -3.83 -6.92 -9.20
CA ILE A 114 -4.19 -8.13 -8.47
C ILE A 114 -5.30 -7.74 -7.47
N PRO A 115 -6.48 -8.38 -7.52
CA PRO A 115 -7.52 -8.11 -6.55
C PRO A 115 -7.02 -8.30 -5.11
N VAL A 116 -7.45 -7.44 -4.19
CA VAL A 116 -6.97 -7.44 -2.78
C VAL A 116 -7.17 -8.81 -2.11
N TRP A 117 -8.30 -9.50 -2.40
CA TRP A 117 -8.55 -10.83 -1.85
C TRP A 117 -7.52 -11.87 -2.30
N LEU A 118 -7.02 -11.74 -3.55
CA LEU A 118 -6.01 -12.62 -4.13
C LEU A 118 -4.65 -12.36 -3.47
N TYR A 119 -4.30 -11.09 -3.28
CA TYR A 119 -3.09 -10.68 -2.57
C TYR A 119 -3.09 -11.20 -1.12
N LYS A 120 -4.17 -10.95 -0.37
CA LYS A 120 -4.32 -11.44 1.02
C LYS A 120 -4.23 -12.96 1.12
N LYS A 121 -4.72 -13.68 0.11
CA LYS A 121 -4.63 -15.13 0.07
C LYS A 121 -3.18 -15.61 -0.17
N GLY A 122 -2.44 -14.94 -1.06
CA GLY A 122 -1.01 -15.18 -1.24
C GLY A 122 -0.24 -15.00 0.07
N GLU A 123 -0.41 -13.87 0.76
CA GLU A 123 0.23 -13.64 2.06
C GLU A 123 -0.14 -14.69 3.13
N HIS A 124 -1.37 -15.19 3.09
CA HIS A 124 -1.78 -16.27 4.01
C HIS A 124 -1.04 -17.58 3.71
N LEU A 125 -0.93 -17.95 2.44
CA LEU A 125 -0.21 -19.15 2.02
C LEU A 125 1.29 -19.06 2.34
N ASP A 126 1.91 -17.91 2.16
CA ASP A 126 3.31 -17.67 2.51
C ASP A 126 3.55 -17.80 4.02
N ARG A 127 2.64 -17.29 4.84
CA ARG A 127 2.70 -17.48 6.31
C ARG A 127 2.59 -18.95 6.70
N MET A 128 1.67 -19.69 6.10
CA MET A 128 1.53 -21.14 6.37
C MET A 128 2.79 -21.91 5.97
N TYR A 129 3.39 -21.56 4.83
CA TYR A 129 4.67 -22.13 4.41
C TYR A 129 5.78 -21.84 5.43
N GLY A 130 5.87 -20.61 5.92
CA GLY A 130 6.82 -20.23 6.97
C GLY A 130 6.64 -21.05 8.26
N GLN A 131 5.41 -21.25 8.69
CA GLN A 131 5.09 -22.09 9.86
C GLN A 131 5.52 -23.55 9.66
N VAL A 132 5.22 -24.14 8.50
CA VAL A 132 5.66 -25.52 8.19
C VAL A 132 7.18 -25.62 8.21
N LYS A 133 7.87 -24.67 7.61
CA LYS A 133 9.33 -24.61 7.61
C LYS A 133 9.89 -24.54 9.02
N GLU A 134 9.38 -23.66 9.86
CA GLU A 134 9.80 -23.52 11.26
C GLU A 134 9.59 -24.82 12.06
N ILE A 135 8.45 -25.50 11.86
CA ILE A 135 8.19 -26.80 12.49
C ILE A 135 9.22 -27.83 12.05
N LEU A 136 9.53 -27.89 10.75
CA LEU A 136 10.48 -28.86 10.20
C LEU A 136 11.92 -28.57 10.66
N ASP A 137 12.34 -27.31 10.70
CA ASP A 137 13.67 -26.90 11.16
C ASP A 137 13.89 -27.22 12.64
N ASN A 138 12.81 -27.28 13.42
CA ASN A 138 12.83 -27.62 14.86
C ASN A 138 12.55 -29.11 15.17
N ILE A 139 12.64 -29.99 14.19
CA ILE A 139 12.52 -31.44 14.43
C ILE A 139 13.80 -31.97 15.05
N GLY A 140 13.67 -32.57 16.24
CA GLY A 140 14.73 -33.30 16.95
C GLY A 140 14.30 -34.74 17.29
N MET A 141 15.24 -35.60 17.73
CA MET A 141 14.96 -37.00 18.02
C MET A 141 13.80 -37.22 19.01
N LEU A 142 13.63 -36.34 19.99
CA LEU A 142 12.61 -36.46 21.04
C LEU A 142 11.21 -35.96 20.64
N ASN A 143 11.11 -35.11 19.61
CA ASN A 143 9.84 -34.49 19.21
C ASN A 143 9.40 -34.81 17.77
N ALA A 144 10.18 -35.61 17.04
CA ALA A 144 9.98 -35.88 15.62
C ALA A 144 8.55 -36.34 15.27
N LYS A 145 7.96 -37.27 16.04
CA LYS A 145 6.61 -37.77 15.76
C LYS A 145 5.51 -36.74 15.92
N GLY A 146 5.63 -35.88 16.95
CA GLY A 146 4.68 -34.79 17.18
C GLY A 146 4.77 -33.67 16.12
N LYS A 147 5.98 -33.21 15.87
CA LYS A 147 6.27 -32.15 14.89
C LYS A 147 5.95 -32.54 13.45
N SER A 148 6.24 -33.81 13.07
CA SER A 148 5.85 -34.33 11.75
C SER A 148 4.34 -34.38 11.56
N LYS A 149 3.57 -34.73 12.60
CA LYS A 149 2.11 -34.73 12.55
C LYS A 149 1.56 -33.32 12.39
N GLU A 150 2.08 -32.36 13.15
CA GLU A 150 1.73 -30.95 13.09
C GLU A 150 2.01 -30.36 11.70
N ALA A 151 3.19 -30.60 11.14
CA ALA A 151 3.56 -30.16 9.79
C ALA A 151 2.65 -30.76 8.72
N LEU A 152 2.32 -32.08 8.81
CA LEU A 152 1.41 -32.74 7.87
C LEU A 152 -0.01 -32.19 7.92
N GLU A 153 -0.48 -31.79 9.07
CA GLU A 153 -1.81 -31.17 9.23
C GLU A 153 -1.87 -29.80 8.58
N LEU A 154 -0.85 -28.96 8.79
CA LEU A 154 -0.72 -27.67 8.10
C LEU A 154 -0.58 -27.83 6.59
N LEU A 155 0.19 -28.79 6.10
CA LEU A 155 0.32 -29.08 4.66
C LEU A 155 -1.00 -29.54 4.04
N ARG A 156 -1.80 -30.34 4.73
CA ARG A 156 -3.14 -30.74 4.28
C ARG A 156 -4.09 -29.53 4.18
N GLN A 157 -4.04 -28.65 5.17
CA GLN A 157 -4.83 -27.43 5.13
C GLN A 157 -4.37 -26.53 3.97
N TRP A 158 -3.08 -26.34 3.79
CA TRP A 158 -2.49 -25.59 2.70
C TRP A 158 -2.91 -26.13 1.32
N SER A 159 -2.87 -27.45 1.13
CA SER A 159 -3.30 -28.11 -0.11
C SER A 159 -4.78 -27.85 -0.41
N LYS A 160 -5.68 -28.04 0.57
CA LYS A 160 -7.11 -27.78 0.39
C LYS A 160 -7.40 -26.32 0.03
N GLU A 161 -6.71 -25.39 0.68
CA GLU A 161 -6.85 -23.97 0.38
C GLU A 161 -6.30 -23.61 -1.00
N GLY A 162 -5.19 -24.26 -1.42
CA GLY A 162 -4.61 -24.11 -2.74
C GLY A 162 -5.52 -24.61 -3.87
N GLU A 163 -6.18 -25.76 -3.68
CA GLU A 163 -7.16 -26.31 -4.62
C GLU A 163 -8.39 -25.39 -4.77
N TYR A 164 -8.94 -24.92 -3.65
CA TYR A 164 -10.04 -23.96 -3.67
C TYR A 164 -9.65 -22.69 -4.44
N PHE A 165 -8.43 -22.22 -4.22
CA PHE A 165 -7.87 -21.04 -4.88
C PHE A 165 -7.73 -21.22 -6.40
N SER A 166 -7.15 -22.36 -6.82
CA SER A 166 -7.02 -22.69 -8.25
C SER A 166 -8.36 -22.76 -8.97
N SER A 167 -9.42 -23.19 -8.27
CA SER A 167 -10.77 -23.25 -8.85
C SER A 167 -11.42 -21.88 -9.10
N LYS A 168 -10.95 -20.82 -8.45
CA LYS A 168 -11.48 -19.46 -8.56
C LYS A 168 -10.72 -18.56 -9.55
N ILE A 169 -9.56 -19.01 -10.01
CA ILE A 169 -8.72 -18.26 -10.98
C ILE A 169 -9.00 -18.68 -12.43
N LYS A 170 -9.68 -19.82 -12.64
CA LYS A 170 -10.19 -20.23 -13.95
C LYS A 170 -11.45 -19.47 -14.32
#